data_58d186d933430ca2eb3992f78adb3666
#
_entry.id   58d186d933430ca2eb3992f78adb3666
#
_cell.length_a   1.000
_cell.length_b   1.000
_cell.length_c   1.000
_cell.angle_alpha   90.00
_cell.angle_beta   90.00
_cell.angle_gamma   90.00
#
_symmetry.space_group_name_H-M   'P 1'
#
loop_
_entity.id
_entity.type
_entity.pdbx_description
1 polymer ?
#
loop_
_entity_poly.entity_id
_entity_poly.type
_entity_poly.pdbx_seq_one_letter_code
_entity_poly.pdbx_strand_id
1 'polypeptide(L)'
;GAGGAAIATIIGYFASDLVFIYLTLKKSKKLSISLKHTHITKNEVISIFTIGIPASITNLMSSFAMAMTNNYLVTYGNDKVAAMGIVLKINMIVLLVMIGFAFGAQPLLGYNYGAHNTKRLKEIIKFDLFIEITFAVITSIILALFTPSFIKIFMNDPSIIQAGTLMLRFLLLSSPCVGIILVFTTLFQSEGKALPALLLSIGRQGIVFTICLLLLSNIFGYYGIISSQMIADIITAIIALILYKIYK
;
A
#
# COMPACT_ATOMS: atom_id res chain seq x y z
N GLY A 1 -16.49 0.17 -24.08
CA GLY A 1 -15.21 0.83 -24.34
C GLY A 1 -14.77 1.74 -23.20
N ALA A 2 -13.65 2.47 -23.34
CA ALA A 2 -13.07 3.32 -22.30
C ALA A 2 -14.04 4.34 -21.70
N GLY A 3 -14.95 4.92 -22.54
CA GLY A 3 -15.99 5.84 -22.06
C GLY A 3 -16.97 5.18 -21.07
N GLY A 4 -17.37 3.93 -21.31
CA GLY A 4 -18.24 3.20 -20.38
C GLY A 4 -17.57 2.92 -19.04
N ALA A 5 -16.28 2.62 -19.03
CA ALA A 5 -15.49 2.44 -17.78
C ALA A 5 -15.41 3.76 -16.99
N ALA A 6 -15.18 4.88 -17.68
CA ALA A 6 -15.15 6.21 -17.05
C ALA A 6 -16.50 6.57 -16.42
N ILE A 7 -17.60 6.34 -17.14
CA ILE A 7 -18.96 6.59 -16.63
C ILE A 7 -19.25 5.72 -15.40
N ALA A 8 -18.90 4.43 -15.43
CA ALA A 8 -19.07 3.51 -14.29
C ALA A 8 -18.32 4.00 -13.05
N THR A 9 -17.10 4.51 -13.23
CA THR A 9 -16.29 5.06 -12.13
C THR A 9 -16.94 6.32 -11.54
N ILE A 10 -17.43 7.23 -12.39
CA ILE A 10 -18.13 8.46 -11.96
C ILE A 10 -19.40 8.10 -11.17
N ILE A 11 -20.21 7.15 -11.67
CA ILE A 11 -21.41 6.69 -10.96
C ILE A 11 -21.04 6.10 -9.60
N GLY A 12 -19.97 5.31 -9.52
CA GLY A 12 -19.48 4.73 -8.26
C GLY A 12 -19.08 5.80 -7.23
N TYR A 13 -18.33 6.82 -7.63
CA TYR A 13 -17.98 7.94 -6.76
C TYR A 13 -19.21 8.73 -6.32
N PHE A 14 -20.10 9.06 -7.25
CA PHE A 14 -21.34 9.79 -6.93
C PHE A 14 -22.21 9.02 -5.93
N ALA A 15 -22.37 7.71 -6.12
CA ALA A 15 -23.11 6.87 -5.17
C ALA A 15 -22.44 6.86 -3.78
N SER A 16 -21.11 6.79 -3.72
CA SER A 16 -20.36 6.87 -2.45
C SER A 16 -20.58 8.22 -1.76
N ASP A 17 -20.51 9.31 -2.50
CA ASP A 17 -20.74 10.66 -1.95
C ASP A 17 -22.15 10.82 -1.39
N LEU A 18 -23.18 10.30 -2.08
CA LEU A 18 -24.55 10.30 -1.57
C LEU A 18 -24.69 9.52 -0.27
N VAL A 19 -24.04 8.35 -0.15
CA VAL A 19 -24.04 7.55 1.09
C VAL A 19 -23.35 8.32 2.22
N PHE A 20 -22.21 8.94 1.97
CA PHE A 20 -21.51 9.73 2.99
C PHE A 20 -22.33 10.95 3.45
N ILE A 21 -22.94 11.69 2.52
CA ILE A 21 -23.83 12.81 2.85
C ILE A 21 -25.01 12.31 3.70
N TYR A 22 -25.68 11.24 3.29
CA TYR A 22 -26.79 10.65 4.04
C TYR A 22 -26.39 10.23 5.46
N LEU A 23 -25.27 9.52 5.62
CA LEU A 23 -24.77 9.09 6.93
C LEU A 23 -24.38 10.28 7.80
N THR A 24 -23.75 11.30 7.24
CA THR A 24 -23.35 12.50 7.98
C THR A 24 -24.56 13.28 8.46
N LEU A 25 -25.57 13.47 7.60
CA LEU A 25 -26.79 14.23 7.95
C LEU A 25 -27.70 13.50 8.92
N LYS A 26 -27.85 12.15 8.78
CA LYS A 26 -28.82 11.39 9.58
C LYS A 26 -28.25 10.68 10.79
N LYS A 27 -27.00 10.20 10.73
CA LYS A 27 -26.42 9.36 11.79
C LYS A 27 -25.30 10.02 12.58
N SER A 28 -24.65 11.04 12.04
CA SER A 28 -23.56 11.69 12.76
C SER A 28 -24.09 12.79 13.69
N LYS A 29 -23.71 12.70 14.97
CA LYS A 29 -23.97 13.76 15.96
C LYS A 29 -22.81 14.76 16.10
N LYS A 30 -21.65 14.43 15.53
CA LYS A 30 -20.40 15.20 15.69
C LYS A 30 -19.87 15.82 14.41
N LEU A 31 -20.29 15.31 13.23
CA LEU A 31 -19.87 15.83 11.93
C LEU A 31 -20.97 16.72 11.36
N SER A 32 -20.61 17.86 10.82
CA SER A 32 -21.49 18.81 10.16
C SER A 32 -20.95 19.18 8.79
N ILE A 33 -21.82 19.24 7.79
CA ILE A 33 -21.50 19.73 6.44
C ILE A 33 -21.70 21.25 6.34
N SER A 34 -22.18 21.90 7.40
CA SER A 34 -22.48 23.33 7.40
C SER A 34 -21.20 24.17 7.45
N LEU A 35 -20.95 24.93 6.39
CA LEU A 35 -19.83 25.87 6.31
C LEU A 35 -19.96 27.05 7.32
N LYS A 36 -21.17 27.32 7.83
CA LYS A 36 -21.41 28.41 8.78
C LYS A 36 -20.73 28.23 10.15
N HIS A 37 -20.39 27.00 10.50
CA HIS A 37 -19.73 26.66 11.77
C HIS A 37 -18.27 26.26 11.61
N THR A 38 -17.68 26.53 10.44
CA THR A 38 -16.31 26.17 10.14
C THR A 38 -15.37 27.30 10.61
N HIS A 39 -14.81 27.15 11.79
CA HIS A 39 -13.71 27.98 12.28
C HIS A 39 -12.44 27.14 12.26
N ILE A 40 -11.66 27.25 11.19
CA ILE A 40 -10.39 26.51 11.06
C ILE A 40 -9.28 27.41 11.59
N THR A 41 -8.60 26.98 12.63
CA THR A 41 -7.41 27.64 13.17
C THR A 41 -6.16 27.32 12.34
N LYS A 42 -5.17 28.22 12.37
CA LYS A 42 -3.88 27.99 11.69
C LYS A 42 -3.21 26.69 12.13
N ASN A 43 -3.33 26.33 13.40
CA ASN A 43 -2.75 25.10 13.95
C ASN A 43 -3.43 23.84 13.42
N GLU A 44 -4.74 23.86 13.22
CA GLU A 44 -5.49 22.75 12.62
C GLU A 44 -5.11 22.57 11.15
N VAL A 45 -4.96 23.66 10.40
CA VAL A 45 -4.48 23.63 9.02
C VAL A 45 -3.08 22.99 8.95
N ILE A 46 -2.15 23.42 9.80
CA ILE A 46 -0.80 22.86 9.86
C ILE A 46 -0.86 21.36 10.19
N SER A 47 -1.69 20.95 11.14
CA SER A 47 -1.84 19.54 11.53
C SER A 47 -2.38 18.68 10.36
N ILE A 48 -3.36 19.19 9.61
CA ILE A 48 -3.90 18.52 8.42
C ILE A 48 -2.81 18.32 7.36
N PHE A 49 -2.05 19.38 7.05
CA PHE A 49 -0.97 19.28 6.07
C PHE A 49 0.20 18.42 6.52
N THR A 50 0.53 18.44 7.82
CA THR A 50 1.60 17.60 8.39
C THR A 50 1.35 16.10 8.20
N ILE A 51 0.08 15.66 8.20
CA ILE A 51 -0.30 14.27 7.96
C ILE A 51 -0.63 14.04 6.49
N GLY A 52 -1.32 14.97 5.86
CA GLY A 52 -1.81 14.83 4.49
C GLY A 52 -0.71 14.84 3.43
N ILE A 53 0.32 15.69 3.57
CA ILE A 53 1.45 15.74 2.64
C ILE A 53 2.21 14.41 2.59
N PRO A 54 2.63 13.80 3.73
CA PRO A 54 3.25 12.48 3.71
C PRO A 54 2.39 11.40 3.06
N ALA A 55 1.08 11.38 3.33
CA ALA A 55 0.16 10.43 2.72
C ALA A 55 0.05 10.62 1.20
N SER A 56 0.02 11.86 0.72
CA SER A 56 -0.01 12.18 -0.71
C SER A 56 1.29 11.79 -1.42
N ILE A 57 2.44 12.01 -0.77
CA ILE A 57 3.75 11.60 -1.29
C ILE A 57 3.80 10.09 -1.53
N THR A 58 3.17 9.28 -0.67
CA THR A 58 3.12 7.82 -0.85
C THR A 58 2.49 7.44 -2.20
N ASN A 59 1.38 8.07 -2.57
CA ASN A 59 0.72 7.82 -3.85
C ASN A 59 1.57 8.29 -5.05
N LEU A 60 2.24 9.43 -4.93
CA LEU A 60 3.18 9.91 -5.95
C LEU A 60 4.35 8.95 -6.14
N MET A 61 4.92 8.42 -5.05
CA MET A 61 6.01 7.46 -5.12
C MET A 61 5.57 6.13 -5.76
N SER A 62 4.33 5.68 -5.50
CA SER A 62 3.78 4.49 -6.17
C SER A 62 3.69 4.67 -7.69
N SER A 63 3.21 5.83 -8.14
CA SER A 63 3.13 6.16 -9.57
C SER A 63 4.51 6.28 -10.20
N PHE A 64 5.47 6.87 -9.48
CA PHE A 64 6.86 6.98 -9.90
C PHE A 64 7.52 5.60 -10.03
N ALA A 65 7.37 4.73 -9.04
CA ALA A 65 7.89 3.36 -9.08
C ALA A 65 7.33 2.57 -10.28
N MET A 66 6.03 2.69 -10.53
CA MET A 66 5.37 2.04 -11.68
C MET A 66 5.93 2.56 -13.01
N ALA A 67 6.08 3.88 -13.15
CA ALA A 67 6.65 4.49 -14.36
C ALA A 67 8.09 4.04 -14.59
N MET A 68 8.93 4.04 -13.55
CA MET A 68 10.31 3.56 -13.63
C MET A 68 10.35 2.08 -14.03
N THR A 69 9.57 1.21 -13.36
CA THR A 69 9.52 -0.22 -13.69
C THR A 69 9.14 -0.43 -15.15
N ASN A 70 8.13 0.28 -15.66
CA ASN A 70 7.69 0.17 -17.04
C ASN A 70 8.77 0.63 -18.02
N ASN A 71 9.49 1.72 -17.74
CA ASN A 71 10.58 2.21 -18.58
C ASN A 71 11.73 1.19 -18.71
N TYR A 72 12.04 0.48 -17.63
CA TYR A 72 13.05 -0.58 -17.66
C TYR A 72 12.54 -1.85 -18.33
N LEU A 73 11.26 -2.22 -18.13
CA LEU A 73 10.69 -3.43 -18.72
C LEU A 73 10.47 -3.31 -20.24
N VAL A 74 10.19 -2.11 -20.74
CA VAL A 74 9.95 -1.88 -22.18
C VAL A 74 11.14 -2.33 -23.04
N THR A 75 12.35 -2.25 -22.51
CA THR A 75 13.57 -2.72 -23.20
C THR A 75 13.61 -4.24 -23.40
N TYR A 76 12.78 -4.98 -22.63
CA TYR A 76 12.66 -6.45 -22.71
C TYR A 76 11.40 -6.90 -23.47
N GLY A 77 10.61 -5.96 -24.00
CA GLY A 77 9.42 -6.22 -24.81
C GLY A 77 8.11 -5.76 -24.16
N ASN A 78 7.15 -5.41 -25.01
CA ASN A 78 5.83 -4.92 -24.57
C ASN A 78 5.01 -5.99 -23.83
N ASP A 79 5.24 -7.25 -24.11
CA ASP A 79 4.65 -8.39 -23.41
C ASP A 79 5.02 -8.40 -21.92
N LYS A 80 6.25 -7.98 -21.57
CA LYS A 80 6.73 -7.87 -20.18
C LYS A 80 6.04 -6.73 -19.45
N VAL A 81 5.80 -5.60 -20.12
CA VAL A 81 5.05 -4.46 -19.56
C VAL A 81 3.59 -4.86 -19.34
N ALA A 82 2.97 -5.55 -20.31
CA ALA A 82 1.60 -6.04 -20.18
C ALA A 82 1.47 -7.06 -19.03
N ALA A 83 2.42 -7.99 -18.91
CA ALA A 83 2.47 -8.96 -17.82
C ALA A 83 2.56 -8.26 -16.45
N MET A 84 3.44 -7.24 -16.30
CA MET A 84 3.55 -6.47 -15.07
C MET A 84 2.23 -5.75 -14.73
N GLY A 85 1.55 -5.18 -15.71
CA GLY A 85 0.23 -4.56 -15.52
C GLY A 85 -0.81 -5.52 -14.94
N ILE A 86 -0.85 -6.77 -15.39
CA ILE A 86 -1.74 -7.83 -14.87
C ILE A 86 -1.31 -8.20 -13.45
N VAL A 87 -0.03 -8.41 -13.22
CA VAL A 87 0.54 -8.76 -11.92
C VAL A 87 0.21 -7.72 -10.85
N LEU A 88 0.36 -6.43 -11.19
CA LEU A 88 0.01 -5.34 -10.28
C LEU A 88 -1.47 -5.31 -9.95
N LYS A 89 -2.37 -5.64 -10.88
CA LYS A 89 -3.82 -5.73 -10.61
C LYS A 89 -4.14 -6.89 -9.66
N ILE A 90 -3.53 -8.05 -9.84
CA ILE A 90 -3.71 -9.20 -8.93
C ILE A 90 -3.19 -8.84 -7.53
N ASN A 91 -1.98 -8.28 -7.46
CA ASN A 91 -1.37 -7.86 -6.19
C ASN A 91 -2.17 -6.76 -5.47
N MET A 92 -2.80 -5.86 -6.23
CA MET A 92 -3.65 -4.80 -5.68
C MET A 92 -4.82 -5.35 -4.85
N ILE A 93 -5.42 -6.47 -5.26
CA ILE A 93 -6.53 -7.10 -4.51
C ILE A 93 -6.02 -7.55 -3.13
N VAL A 94 -4.85 -8.18 -3.07
CA VAL A 94 -4.22 -8.61 -1.81
C VAL A 94 -3.91 -7.40 -0.93
N LEU A 95 -3.28 -6.38 -1.52
CA LEU A 95 -2.91 -5.15 -0.80
C LEU A 95 -4.13 -4.40 -0.24
N LEU A 96 -5.26 -4.35 -0.96
CA LEU A 96 -6.46 -3.68 -0.47
C LEU A 96 -7.03 -4.34 0.80
N VAL A 97 -6.98 -5.67 0.89
CA VAL A 97 -7.41 -6.38 2.09
C VAL A 97 -6.45 -6.10 3.26
N MET A 98 -5.15 -6.16 3.02
CA MET A 98 -4.12 -5.84 4.02
C MET A 98 -4.25 -4.39 4.52
N ILE A 99 -4.41 -3.42 3.62
CA ILE A 99 -4.67 -2.03 3.97
C ILE A 99 -5.94 -1.93 4.84
N GLY A 100 -6.98 -2.70 4.54
CA GLY A 100 -8.21 -2.75 5.33
C GLY A 100 -7.97 -3.18 6.78
N PHE A 101 -7.14 -4.21 7.02
CA PHE A 101 -6.77 -4.65 8.37
C PHE A 101 -5.95 -3.59 9.11
N ALA A 102 -4.87 -3.09 8.51
CA ALA A 102 -3.99 -2.11 9.13
C ALA A 102 -4.72 -0.80 9.48
N PHE A 103 -5.54 -0.26 8.56
CA PHE A 103 -6.34 0.94 8.84
C PHE A 103 -7.52 0.67 9.78
N GLY A 104 -8.04 -0.57 9.81
CA GLY A 104 -9.04 -0.99 10.79
C GLY A 104 -8.50 -0.99 12.22
N ALA A 105 -7.23 -1.34 12.41
CA ALA A 105 -6.56 -1.29 13.71
C ALA A 105 -6.16 0.14 14.14
N GLN A 106 -6.00 1.07 13.21
CA GLN A 106 -5.49 2.43 13.45
C GLN A 106 -6.25 3.21 14.54
N PRO A 107 -7.60 3.25 14.58
CA PRO A 107 -8.32 3.94 15.66
C PRO A 107 -8.05 3.34 17.03
N LEU A 108 -7.89 2.01 17.13
CA LEU A 108 -7.58 1.32 18.39
C LEU A 108 -6.16 1.64 18.86
N LEU A 109 -5.21 1.72 17.93
CA LEU A 109 -3.82 2.12 18.21
C LEU A 109 -3.78 3.55 18.75
N GLY A 110 -4.42 4.50 18.05
CA GLY A 110 -4.47 5.90 18.47
C GLY A 110 -5.15 6.13 19.82
N TYR A 111 -6.29 5.44 20.06
CA TYR A 111 -6.98 5.52 21.35
C TYR A 111 -6.11 5.04 22.50
N ASN A 112 -5.48 3.86 22.38
CA ASN A 112 -4.66 3.29 23.47
C ASN A 112 -3.33 4.05 23.66
N TYR A 113 -2.78 4.63 22.58
CA TYR A 113 -1.63 5.53 22.67
C TYR A 113 -1.98 6.80 23.46
N GLY A 114 -3.08 7.48 23.11
CA GLY A 114 -3.56 8.66 23.82
C GLY A 114 -3.98 8.40 25.28
N ALA A 115 -4.48 7.20 25.58
CA ALA A 115 -4.79 6.75 26.92
C ALA A 115 -3.57 6.27 27.72
N HIS A 116 -2.35 6.34 27.17
CA HIS A 116 -1.12 5.80 27.77
C HIS A 116 -1.18 4.32 28.18
N ASN A 117 -2.09 3.52 27.56
CA ASN A 117 -2.24 2.11 27.83
C ASN A 117 -1.24 1.28 26.99
N THR A 118 0.01 1.30 27.40
CA THR A 118 1.12 0.65 26.68
C THR A 118 0.97 -0.87 26.60
N LYS A 119 0.33 -1.50 27.59
CA LYS A 119 0.08 -2.95 27.58
C LYS A 119 -0.88 -3.31 26.44
N ARG A 120 -2.02 -2.64 26.39
CA ARG A 120 -3.05 -2.89 25.37
C ARG A 120 -2.55 -2.51 23.97
N LEU A 121 -1.80 -1.41 23.85
CA LEU A 121 -1.16 -1.01 22.59
C LEU A 121 -0.28 -2.12 22.02
N LYS A 122 0.58 -2.72 22.85
CA LYS A 122 1.43 -3.86 22.43
C LYS A 122 0.64 -5.10 22.02
N GLU A 123 -0.47 -5.38 22.70
CA GLU A 123 -1.35 -6.50 22.35
C GLU A 123 -1.99 -6.29 20.98
N ILE A 124 -2.46 -5.07 20.69
CA ILE A 124 -3.05 -4.71 19.39
C ILE A 124 -2.00 -4.82 18.28
N ILE A 125 -0.80 -4.27 18.47
CA ILE A 125 0.29 -4.37 17.47
C ILE A 125 0.62 -5.83 17.17
N LYS A 126 0.75 -6.68 18.19
CA LYS A 126 1.05 -8.10 18.00
C LYS A 126 -0.07 -8.83 17.24
N PHE A 127 -1.31 -8.52 17.57
CA PHE A 127 -2.47 -9.13 16.94
C PHE A 127 -2.59 -8.69 15.47
N ASP A 128 -2.39 -7.41 15.19
CA ASP A 128 -2.42 -6.85 13.84
C ASP A 128 -1.30 -7.43 12.98
N LEU A 129 -0.07 -7.50 13.49
CA LEU A 129 1.06 -8.18 12.83
C LEU A 129 0.75 -9.65 12.55
N PHE A 130 0.14 -10.36 13.51
CA PHE A 130 -0.22 -11.76 13.33
C PHE A 130 -1.24 -11.95 12.20
N ILE A 131 -2.29 -11.12 12.16
CA ILE A 131 -3.30 -11.17 11.11
C ILE A 131 -2.68 -10.83 9.75
N GLU A 132 -1.93 -9.74 9.66
CA GLU A 132 -1.30 -9.27 8.42
C GLU A 132 -0.34 -10.31 7.84
N ILE A 133 0.56 -10.85 8.65
CA ILE A 133 1.53 -11.84 8.20
C ILE A 133 0.82 -13.15 7.83
N THR A 134 -0.14 -13.60 8.63
CA THR A 134 -0.88 -14.84 8.36
C THR A 134 -1.66 -14.72 7.05
N PHE A 135 -2.39 -13.62 6.86
CA PHE A 135 -3.12 -13.36 5.63
C PHE A 135 -2.17 -13.28 4.43
N ALA A 136 -1.07 -12.54 4.53
CA ALA A 136 -0.08 -12.43 3.48
C ALA A 136 0.53 -13.79 3.10
N VAL A 137 0.87 -14.62 4.08
CA VAL A 137 1.44 -15.96 3.83
C VAL A 137 0.41 -16.88 3.14
N ILE A 138 -0.82 -16.94 3.67
CA ILE A 138 -1.87 -17.79 3.09
C ILE A 138 -2.19 -17.38 1.66
N THR A 139 -2.42 -16.10 1.42
CA THR A 139 -2.73 -15.59 0.08
C THR A 139 -1.55 -15.74 -0.88
N SER A 140 -0.32 -15.55 -0.41
CA SER A 140 0.88 -15.77 -1.22
C SER A 140 1.04 -17.23 -1.64
N ILE A 141 0.79 -18.18 -0.75
CA ILE A 141 0.83 -19.62 -1.09
C ILE A 141 -0.25 -19.95 -2.13
N ILE A 142 -1.50 -19.53 -1.90
CA ILE A 142 -2.60 -19.80 -2.83
C ILE A 142 -2.31 -19.21 -4.22
N LEU A 143 -1.92 -17.93 -4.27
CA LEU A 143 -1.62 -17.26 -5.53
C LEU A 143 -0.36 -17.83 -6.20
N ALA A 144 0.67 -18.22 -5.46
CA ALA A 144 1.89 -18.81 -6.01
C ALA A 144 1.63 -20.17 -6.67
N LEU A 145 0.74 -21.00 -6.08
CA LEU A 145 0.34 -22.30 -6.64
C LEU A 145 -0.47 -22.15 -7.93
N PHE A 146 -1.38 -21.19 -7.98
CA PHE A 146 -2.29 -20.99 -9.09
C PHE A 146 -1.95 -19.80 -9.98
N THR A 147 -0.74 -19.24 -9.89
CA THR A 147 -0.32 -18.04 -10.63
C THR A 147 -0.65 -18.09 -12.13
N PRO A 148 -0.32 -19.16 -12.88
CA PRO A 148 -0.62 -19.21 -14.32
C PRO A 148 -2.11 -19.08 -14.61
N SER A 149 -2.96 -19.71 -13.78
CA SER A 149 -4.42 -19.67 -13.94
C SER A 149 -4.98 -18.27 -13.70
N PHE A 150 -4.47 -17.57 -12.66
CA PHE A 150 -4.88 -16.19 -12.40
C PHE A 150 -4.48 -15.23 -13.52
N ILE A 151 -3.28 -15.35 -14.08
CA ILE A 151 -2.86 -14.51 -15.19
C ILE A 151 -3.67 -14.80 -16.44
N LYS A 152 -3.96 -16.08 -16.71
CA LYS A 152 -4.77 -16.54 -17.86
C LYS A 152 -6.18 -15.93 -17.87
N ILE A 153 -6.76 -15.63 -16.69
CA ILE A 153 -8.07 -14.95 -16.61
C ILE A 153 -8.03 -13.58 -17.28
N PHE A 154 -6.89 -12.87 -17.19
CA PHE A 154 -6.75 -11.54 -17.78
C PHE A 154 -6.30 -11.60 -19.23
N MET A 155 -5.37 -12.51 -19.56
CA MET A 155 -4.84 -12.64 -20.91
C MET A 155 -4.31 -14.06 -21.17
N ASN A 156 -4.80 -14.66 -22.26
CA ASN A 156 -4.42 -16.03 -22.65
C ASN A 156 -3.31 -15.99 -23.72
N ASP A 157 -2.15 -15.47 -23.32
CA ASP A 157 -0.93 -15.42 -24.14
C ASP A 157 0.21 -16.13 -23.40
N PRO A 158 0.87 -17.15 -24.01
CA PRO A 158 1.93 -17.92 -23.36
C PRO A 158 3.09 -17.08 -22.87
N SER A 159 3.52 -16.04 -23.61
CA SER A 159 4.66 -15.19 -23.24
C SER A 159 4.31 -14.34 -21.99
N ILE A 160 3.08 -13.83 -21.95
CA ILE A 160 2.57 -13.03 -20.84
C ILE A 160 2.34 -13.90 -19.60
N ILE A 161 1.81 -15.11 -19.76
CA ILE A 161 1.61 -16.04 -18.64
C ILE A 161 2.95 -16.43 -18.02
N GLN A 162 3.95 -16.76 -18.85
CA GLN A 162 5.28 -17.12 -18.36
C GLN A 162 5.96 -15.97 -17.60
N ALA A 163 5.99 -14.78 -18.20
CA ALA A 163 6.59 -13.60 -17.58
C ALA A 163 5.87 -13.18 -16.30
N GLY A 164 4.55 -13.08 -16.37
CA GLY A 164 3.73 -12.67 -15.22
C GLY A 164 3.77 -13.67 -14.07
N THR A 165 3.88 -14.98 -14.36
CA THR A 165 4.04 -16.02 -13.33
C THR A 165 5.30 -15.75 -12.50
N LEU A 166 6.40 -15.46 -13.15
CA LEU A 166 7.65 -15.16 -12.46
C LEU A 166 7.56 -13.85 -11.66
N MET A 167 7.06 -12.78 -12.28
CA MET A 167 6.89 -11.47 -11.65
C MET A 167 6.00 -11.54 -10.41
N LEU A 168 4.84 -12.21 -10.51
CA LEU A 168 3.91 -12.32 -9.39
C LEU A 168 4.53 -13.10 -8.23
N ARG A 169 5.23 -14.18 -8.52
CA ARG A 169 5.92 -14.97 -7.47
C ARG A 169 6.94 -14.14 -6.69
N PHE A 170 7.72 -13.29 -7.38
CA PHE A 170 8.66 -12.38 -6.68
C PHE A 170 7.91 -11.39 -5.76
N LEU A 171 6.81 -10.79 -6.23
CA LEU A 171 6.02 -9.87 -5.40
C LEU A 171 5.37 -10.58 -4.19
N LEU A 172 4.88 -11.79 -4.37
CA LEU A 172 4.24 -12.57 -3.30
C LEU A 172 5.22 -12.94 -2.19
N LEU A 173 6.51 -13.16 -2.50
CA LEU A 173 7.53 -13.46 -1.50
C LEU A 173 7.73 -12.32 -0.50
N SER A 174 7.53 -11.07 -0.91
CA SER A 174 7.66 -9.90 -0.03
C SER A 174 6.36 -9.52 0.69
N SER A 175 5.22 -10.12 0.35
CA SER A 175 3.92 -9.75 0.94
C SER A 175 3.90 -9.76 2.49
N PRO A 176 4.53 -10.72 3.21
CA PRO A 176 4.63 -10.65 4.67
C PRO A 176 5.40 -9.41 5.16
N CYS A 177 6.43 -9.00 4.42
CA CYS A 177 7.19 -7.78 4.73
C CYS A 177 6.32 -6.53 4.53
N VAL A 178 5.46 -6.54 3.52
CA VAL A 178 4.48 -5.46 3.30
C VAL A 178 3.53 -5.33 4.48
N GLY A 179 3.05 -6.44 5.06
CA GLY A 179 2.23 -6.44 6.26
C GLY A 179 2.94 -5.76 7.45
N ILE A 180 4.21 -6.08 7.67
CA ILE A 180 5.02 -5.42 8.70
C ILE A 180 5.08 -3.90 8.46
N ILE A 181 5.35 -3.48 7.22
CA ILE A 181 5.44 -2.06 6.87
C ILE A 181 4.10 -1.35 7.12
N LEU A 182 2.97 -1.95 6.72
CA LEU A 182 1.64 -1.38 6.90
C LEU A 182 1.31 -1.16 8.38
N VAL A 183 1.52 -2.18 9.23
CA VAL A 183 1.24 -2.10 10.67
C VAL A 183 2.07 -1.00 11.33
N PHE A 184 3.37 -0.90 11.03
CA PHE A 184 4.19 0.15 11.64
C PHE A 184 3.93 1.53 11.05
N THR A 185 3.56 1.64 9.76
CA THR A 185 3.16 2.92 9.16
C THR A 185 1.87 3.44 9.81
N THR A 186 0.85 2.61 9.99
CA THR A 186 -0.40 2.99 10.65
C THR A 186 -0.21 3.27 12.14
N LEU A 187 0.67 2.54 12.82
CA LEU A 187 1.07 2.82 14.19
C LEU A 187 1.67 4.24 14.31
N PHE A 188 2.69 4.57 13.52
CA PHE A 188 3.33 5.88 13.56
C PHE A 188 2.38 7.02 13.18
N GLN A 189 1.48 6.78 12.21
CA GLN A 189 0.43 7.73 11.87
C GLN A 189 -0.54 7.95 13.04
N SER A 190 -0.95 6.89 13.74
CA SER A 190 -1.86 6.98 14.88
C SER A 190 -1.24 7.64 16.11
N GLU A 191 0.08 7.54 16.26
CA GLU A 191 0.86 8.21 17.30
C GLU A 191 1.21 9.68 16.95
N GLY A 192 0.83 10.15 15.75
CA GLY A 192 1.20 11.49 15.26
C GLY A 192 2.68 11.63 14.88
N LYS A 193 3.43 10.54 14.81
CA LYS A 193 4.85 10.52 14.43
C LYS A 193 4.99 10.53 12.89
N ALA A 194 4.85 11.71 12.30
CA ALA A 194 4.83 11.88 10.84
C ALA A 194 6.14 11.45 10.16
N LEU A 195 7.30 11.74 10.76
CA LEU A 195 8.60 11.45 10.15
C LEU A 195 8.85 9.94 9.90
N PRO A 196 8.75 9.05 10.91
CA PRO A 196 8.92 7.61 10.65
C PRO A 196 7.86 7.06 9.70
N ALA A 197 6.62 7.50 9.74
CA ALA A 197 5.60 7.11 8.77
C ALA A 197 5.98 7.52 7.34
N LEU A 198 6.48 8.74 7.17
CA LEU A 198 6.98 9.25 5.88
C LEU A 198 8.18 8.43 5.37
N LEU A 199 9.15 8.15 6.25
CA LEU A 199 10.34 7.36 5.88
C LEU A 199 9.97 5.96 5.37
N LEU A 200 9.00 5.29 5.99
CA LEU A 200 8.52 3.98 5.53
C LEU A 200 7.81 4.08 4.18
N SER A 201 6.98 5.10 4.00
CA SER A 201 6.22 5.30 2.77
C SER A 201 7.13 5.63 1.59
N ILE A 202 8.05 6.59 1.76
CA ILE A 202 9.02 6.98 0.72
C ILE A 202 10.04 5.85 0.51
N GLY A 203 10.47 5.18 1.56
CA GLY A 203 11.41 4.07 1.48
C GLY A 203 10.90 2.99 0.54
N ARG A 204 9.71 2.49 0.79
CA ARG A 204 9.14 1.34 0.09
C ARG A 204 9.01 1.51 -1.42
N GLN A 205 8.51 2.64 -1.90
CA GLN A 205 8.21 2.88 -3.32
C GLN A 205 8.96 4.07 -3.93
N GLY A 206 9.79 4.74 -3.14
CA GLY A 206 10.61 5.86 -3.57
C GLY A 206 12.10 5.50 -3.53
N ILE A 207 12.78 5.93 -2.46
CA ILE A 207 14.24 5.91 -2.39
C ILE A 207 14.80 4.49 -2.43
N VAL A 208 14.36 3.60 -1.52
CA VAL A 208 14.90 2.24 -1.44
C VAL A 208 14.58 1.46 -2.71
N PHE A 209 13.35 1.57 -3.22
CA PHE A 209 12.97 0.95 -4.49
C PHE A 209 13.83 1.44 -5.65
N THR A 210 14.04 2.76 -5.78
CA THR A 210 14.84 3.32 -6.87
C THR A 210 16.29 2.83 -6.82
N ILE A 211 16.89 2.82 -5.63
CA ILE A 211 18.26 2.31 -5.46
C ILE A 211 18.30 0.82 -5.84
N CYS A 212 17.36 0.02 -5.35
CA CYS A 212 17.28 -1.40 -5.69
C CYS A 212 17.10 -1.61 -7.19
N LEU A 213 16.21 -0.86 -7.83
CA LEU A 213 15.97 -0.97 -9.27
C LEU A 213 17.21 -0.63 -10.08
N LEU A 214 17.89 0.48 -9.76
CA LEU A 214 19.10 0.89 -10.46
C LEU A 214 20.24 -0.11 -10.29
N LEU A 215 20.49 -0.58 -9.07
CA LEU A 215 21.59 -1.51 -8.82
C LEU A 215 21.29 -2.90 -9.40
N LEU A 216 20.11 -3.44 -9.13
CA LEU A 216 19.79 -4.81 -9.53
C LEU A 216 19.55 -4.94 -11.04
N SER A 217 18.98 -3.91 -11.69
CA SER A 217 18.82 -3.93 -13.16
C SER A 217 20.17 -3.96 -13.88
N ASN A 218 21.19 -3.26 -13.35
CA ASN A 218 22.54 -3.28 -13.92
C ASN A 218 23.28 -4.61 -13.70
N ILE A 219 23.05 -5.28 -12.56
CA ILE A 219 23.73 -6.52 -12.20
C ILE A 219 23.04 -7.75 -12.81
N PHE A 220 21.71 -7.81 -12.70
CA PHE A 220 20.90 -8.99 -13.03
C PHE A 220 19.95 -8.77 -14.21
N GLY A 221 19.98 -7.60 -14.87
CA GLY A 221 19.11 -7.30 -16.00
C GLY A 221 17.62 -7.46 -15.68
N TYR A 222 16.91 -8.22 -16.48
CA TYR A 222 15.48 -8.48 -16.30
C TYR A 222 15.10 -9.01 -14.91
N TYR A 223 15.86 -9.99 -14.40
CA TYR A 223 15.61 -10.54 -13.06
C TYR A 223 15.83 -9.49 -11.96
N GLY A 224 16.77 -8.60 -12.15
CA GLY A 224 16.98 -7.47 -11.25
C GLY A 224 15.80 -6.52 -11.19
N ILE A 225 15.17 -6.22 -12.34
CA ILE A 225 13.99 -5.34 -12.41
C ILE A 225 12.82 -5.96 -11.63
N ILE A 226 12.50 -7.22 -11.89
CA ILE A 226 11.34 -7.88 -11.27
C ILE A 226 11.52 -8.21 -9.79
N SER A 227 12.76 -8.34 -9.30
CA SER A 227 13.08 -8.56 -7.89
C SER A 227 13.26 -7.28 -7.07
N SER A 228 13.38 -6.12 -7.74
CA SER A 228 13.65 -4.84 -7.06
C SER A 228 12.62 -4.47 -6.01
N GLN A 229 11.33 -4.66 -6.30
CA GLN A 229 10.27 -4.37 -5.36
C GLN A 229 10.31 -5.31 -4.15
N MET A 230 10.57 -6.61 -4.38
CA MET A 230 10.71 -7.60 -3.30
C MET A 230 11.84 -7.20 -2.34
N ILE A 231 13.00 -6.85 -2.88
CA ILE A 231 14.16 -6.47 -2.06
C ILE A 231 13.91 -5.15 -1.33
N ALA A 232 13.28 -4.18 -2.00
CA ALA A 232 12.90 -2.91 -1.37
C ALA A 232 11.91 -3.11 -0.22
N ASP A 233 10.92 -4.00 -0.36
CA ASP A 233 9.98 -4.33 0.70
C ASP A 233 10.68 -4.98 1.90
N ILE A 234 11.61 -5.91 1.67
CA ILE A 234 12.40 -6.56 2.74
C ILE A 234 13.24 -5.51 3.49
N ILE A 235 13.99 -4.68 2.78
CA ILE A 235 14.81 -3.62 3.39
C ILE A 235 13.93 -2.65 4.19
N THR A 236 12.80 -2.24 3.63
CA THR A 236 11.88 -1.30 4.30
C THR A 236 11.24 -1.93 5.54
N ALA A 237 10.93 -3.23 5.52
CA ALA A 237 10.44 -3.95 6.70
C ALA A 237 11.50 -3.97 7.83
N ILE A 238 12.77 -4.16 7.49
CA ILE A 238 13.87 -4.08 8.46
C ILE A 238 13.95 -2.65 9.03
N ILE A 239 13.87 -1.64 8.18
CA ILE A 239 13.84 -0.22 8.62
C ILE A 239 12.65 0.03 9.55
N ALA A 240 11.46 -0.52 9.25
CA ALA A 240 10.28 -0.38 10.10
C ALA A 240 10.51 -0.95 11.51
N LEU A 241 11.11 -2.12 11.61
CA LEU A 241 11.47 -2.75 12.90
C LEU A 241 12.51 -1.93 13.67
N ILE A 242 13.51 -1.36 12.99
CA ILE A 242 14.52 -0.48 13.60
C ILE A 242 13.87 0.80 14.12
N LEU A 243 13.05 1.46 13.30
CA LEU A 243 12.33 2.66 13.70
C LEU A 243 11.41 2.40 14.89
N TYR A 244 10.68 1.28 14.89
CA TYR A 244 9.86 0.91 16.03
C TYR A 244 10.67 0.78 17.32
N LYS A 245 11.89 0.23 17.25
CA LYS A 245 12.78 0.09 18.41
C LYS A 245 13.32 1.45 18.90
N ILE A 246 13.59 2.37 17.97
CA ILE A 246 14.10 3.73 18.30
C ILE A 246 13.01 4.61 18.91
N TYR A 247 11.78 4.55 18.37
CA TYR A 247 10.68 5.44 18.76
C TYR A 247 9.79 4.87 19.87
N LYS A 248 10.09 3.66 20.36
CA LYS A 248 9.42 3.01 21.50
C LYS A 248 9.89 3.60 22.80
#